data_16616ec14e9f8cab203edb73e58c15ba
#
_entry.id   16616ec14e9f8cab203edb73e58c15ba
#
_cell.length_a   1.000
_cell.length_b   1.000
_cell.length_c   1.000
_cell.angle_alpha   90.00
_cell.angle_beta   90.00
_cell.angle_gamma   90.00
#
_symmetry.space_group_name_H-M   'P 1'
#
loop_
_entity.id
_entity.type
_entity.pdbx_description
1 polymer ?
#
loop_
_entity_poly.entity_id
_entity_poly.type
_entity_poly.pdbx_seq_one_letter_code
_entity_poly.pdbx_strand_id
1 'polypeptide(L)'
;MTRSVELAGLDLRYEGYRMRNPAVEARLLAAIAERGIEEALEGVDTAGGSILLNGFKRYRCAAKLRIRMAPYASLGEDEAAAIVTLLRVSNDRSLTILEQARFIEELRKRNAMTVADIAGRLSRSKSWVSMRLGLMGEMSEVVREKLFSGGFPVYPYMYTLRQFMRMNGVSKQDIEDFVVALAGKKLSVREIEQLAHGYFRGPASFREAIRQGHVALALDWFRQVPEDPDGSNEFERVLLKDLEITQKYHQRVMGKSQDRRLKTPAFFAQAHLLTAGILSQARGFFEVMRKLHDRSGQTPSGISPPSGGDGPQPDRASTPAQPQHGANDHRTKGRDAPAHAQGQDPGGSGSAEATLPGM
;
A
#
# COMPACT_ATOMS: atom_id res chain seq x y z
N MET A 1 1.82 -26.62 -26.35
CA MET A 1 1.76 -26.09 -27.74
C MET A 1 0.91 -24.84 -27.78
N THR A 2 1.34 -23.81 -28.48
CA THR A 2 0.58 -22.55 -28.59
C THR A 2 -0.32 -22.64 -29.83
N ARG A 3 -1.60 -22.25 -29.67
CA ARG A 3 -2.58 -22.15 -30.76
C ARG A 3 -3.18 -20.74 -30.79
N SER A 4 -3.83 -20.36 -31.86
CA SER A 4 -4.61 -19.13 -31.97
C SER A 4 -6.04 -19.39 -31.49
N VAL A 5 -6.58 -18.52 -30.62
CA VAL A 5 -7.97 -18.61 -30.12
C VAL A 5 -8.69 -17.28 -30.32
N GLU A 6 -10.00 -17.37 -30.53
CA GLU A 6 -10.85 -16.19 -30.57
C GLU A 6 -11.06 -15.64 -29.13
N LEU A 7 -10.77 -14.36 -28.94
CA LEU A 7 -10.86 -13.72 -27.63
C LEU A 7 -12.29 -13.72 -27.05
N ALA A 8 -13.29 -13.58 -27.93
CA ALA A 8 -14.69 -13.57 -27.50
C ALA A 8 -15.17 -14.91 -26.95
N GLY A 9 -14.50 -16.02 -27.31
CA GLY A 9 -14.82 -17.37 -26.83
C GLY A 9 -14.18 -17.74 -25.50
N LEU A 10 -13.36 -16.87 -24.89
CA LEU A 10 -12.70 -17.15 -23.63
C LEU A 10 -13.61 -16.84 -22.43
N ASP A 11 -13.73 -17.80 -21.53
CA ASP A 11 -14.38 -17.58 -20.23
C ASP A 11 -13.42 -16.80 -19.30
N LEU A 12 -13.88 -15.67 -18.81
CA LEU A 12 -13.10 -14.71 -18.00
C LEU A 12 -13.40 -14.78 -16.51
N ARG A 13 -13.98 -15.89 -16.00
CA ARG A 13 -14.39 -16.03 -14.58
C ARG A 13 -13.29 -15.67 -13.57
N TYR A 14 -12.02 -15.82 -13.96
CA TYR A 14 -10.87 -15.48 -13.11
C TYR A 14 -10.32 -14.08 -13.32
N GLU A 15 -10.97 -13.20 -14.11
CA GLU A 15 -10.51 -11.82 -14.29
C GLU A 15 -10.45 -11.05 -12.96
N GLY A 16 -11.45 -11.23 -12.10
CA GLY A 16 -11.50 -10.63 -10.77
C GLY A 16 -10.44 -11.14 -9.78
N TYR A 17 -9.68 -12.18 -10.15
CA TYR A 17 -8.57 -12.72 -9.34
C TYR A 17 -7.24 -12.03 -9.66
N ARG A 18 -7.23 -11.21 -10.71
CA ARG A 18 -6.05 -10.53 -11.21
C ARG A 18 -6.11 -9.04 -10.94
N MET A 19 -5.03 -8.52 -10.38
CA MET A 19 -4.96 -7.12 -10.03
C MET A 19 -4.87 -6.22 -11.27
N ARG A 20 -5.65 -5.15 -11.26
CA ARG A 20 -5.57 -4.13 -12.30
C ARG A 20 -4.44 -3.15 -12.02
N ASN A 21 -3.71 -2.78 -13.07
CA ASN A 21 -2.68 -1.75 -13.02
C ASN A 21 -2.74 -0.90 -14.31
N PRO A 22 -3.48 0.23 -14.26
CA PRO A 22 -3.68 1.07 -15.45
C PRO A 22 -2.39 1.56 -16.09
N ALA A 23 -1.36 1.87 -15.32
CA ALA A 23 -0.08 2.35 -15.86
C ALA A 23 0.67 1.25 -16.65
N VAL A 24 0.64 0.00 -16.13
CA VAL A 24 1.21 -1.15 -16.84
C VAL A 24 0.39 -1.49 -18.07
N GLU A 25 -0.95 -1.44 -17.98
CA GLU A 25 -1.83 -1.71 -19.11
C GLU A 25 -1.69 -0.67 -20.22
N ALA A 26 -1.49 0.61 -19.91
CA ALA A 26 -1.25 1.65 -20.90
C ALA A 26 0.04 1.40 -21.71
N ARG A 27 1.15 1.02 -21.03
CA ARG A 27 2.40 0.65 -21.69
C ARG A 27 2.26 -0.61 -22.54
N LEU A 28 1.56 -1.61 -22.02
CA LEU A 28 1.28 -2.86 -22.72
C LEU A 28 0.39 -2.65 -23.95
N LEU A 29 -0.60 -1.74 -23.85
CA LEU A 29 -1.46 -1.37 -24.98
C LEU A 29 -0.65 -0.80 -26.15
N ALA A 30 0.29 0.10 -25.88
CA ALA A 30 1.18 0.66 -26.90
C ALA A 30 2.06 -0.43 -27.55
N ALA A 31 2.66 -1.32 -26.74
CA ALA A 31 3.48 -2.41 -27.24
C ALA A 31 2.68 -3.39 -28.10
N ILE A 32 1.45 -3.75 -27.69
CA ILE A 32 0.58 -4.65 -28.47
C ILE A 32 0.10 -3.98 -29.77
N ALA A 33 -0.15 -2.68 -29.76
CA ALA A 33 -0.51 -1.96 -30.97
C ALA A 33 0.62 -1.95 -32.02
N GLU A 34 1.87 -1.95 -31.58
CA GLU A 34 3.06 -1.94 -32.43
C GLU A 34 3.46 -3.34 -32.94
N ARG A 35 3.50 -4.34 -32.03
CA ARG A 35 4.08 -5.66 -32.30
C ARG A 35 3.11 -6.83 -32.19
N GLY A 36 1.86 -6.57 -31.84
CA GLY A 36 0.88 -7.61 -31.54
C GLY A 36 1.12 -8.27 -30.16
N ILE A 37 0.48 -9.41 -29.96
CA ILE A 37 0.58 -10.18 -28.70
C ILE A 37 1.72 -11.19 -28.86
N GLU A 38 2.87 -10.91 -28.29
CA GLU A 38 4.07 -11.76 -28.38
C GLU A 38 4.00 -12.97 -27.42
N GLU A 39 3.52 -12.75 -26.20
CA GLU A 39 3.36 -13.83 -25.23
C GLU A 39 1.94 -14.40 -25.26
N ALA A 40 1.83 -15.73 -25.26
CA ALA A 40 0.53 -16.39 -25.26
C ALA A 40 -0.30 -16.09 -24.01
N LEU A 41 -1.61 -16.02 -24.18
CA LEU A 41 -2.55 -16.14 -23.07
C LEU A 41 -2.51 -17.57 -22.53
N GLU A 42 -2.70 -17.76 -21.23
CA GLU A 42 -2.66 -19.09 -20.62
C GLU A 42 -4.00 -19.41 -19.96
N GLY A 43 -4.48 -20.62 -20.17
CA GLY A 43 -5.77 -21.03 -19.64
C GLY A 43 -5.92 -22.55 -19.58
N VAL A 44 -7.15 -23.01 -19.36
CA VAL A 44 -7.51 -24.43 -19.28
C VAL A 44 -8.62 -24.72 -20.29
N ASP A 45 -8.52 -25.84 -20.99
CA ASP A 45 -9.51 -26.30 -21.96
C ASP A 45 -10.41 -27.36 -21.33
N THR A 46 -11.60 -26.95 -20.91
CA THR A 46 -12.61 -27.85 -20.34
C THR A 46 -13.64 -28.27 -21.40
N ALA A 47 -14.47 -29.25 -21.09
CA ALA A 47 -15.59 -29.63 -21.97
C ALA A 47 -16.56 -28.46 -22.26
N GLY A 48 -16.59 -27.44 -21.38
CA GLY A 48 -17.42 -26.24 -21.54
C GLY A 48 -16.75 -25.08 -22.28
N GLY A 49 -15.49 -25.24 -22.72
CA GLY A 49 -14.74 -24.21 -23.42
C GLY A 49 -13.42 -23.85 -22.75
N SER A 50 -12.74 -22.85 -23.30
CA SER A 50 -11.44 -22.37 -22.82
C SER A 50 -11.64 -21.29 -21.76
N ILE A 51 -11.10 -21.52 -20.56
CA ILE A 51 -11.15 -20.60 -19.41
C ILE A 51 -9.79 -19.90 -19.30
N LEU A 52 -9.76 -18.58 -19.33
CA LEU A 52 -8.53 -17.80 -19.19
C LEU A 52 -8.07 -17.79 -17.71
N LEU A 53 -6.80 -18.13 -17.47
CA LEU A 53 -6.17 -18.11 -16.14
C LEU A 53 -5.11 -17.01 -16.00
N ASN A 54 -4.37 -16.73 -17.08
CA ASN A 54 -3.31 -15.72 -17.10
C ASN A 54 -3.31 -14.94 -18.42
N GLY A 55 -2.80 -13.69 -18.36
CA GLY A 55 -2.74 -12.81 -19.53
C GLY A 55 -3.90 -11.82 -19.63
N PHE A 56 -4.71 -11.62 -18.59
CA PHE A 56 -5.85 -10.70 -18.59
C PHE A 56 -5.51 -9.26 -18.99
N LYS A 57 -4.31 -8.76 -18.69
CA LYS A 57 -3.87 -7.45 -19.15
C LYS A 57 -3.72 -7.42 -20.66
N ARG A 58 -3.12 -8.48 -21.25
CA ARG A 58 -3.01 -8.67 -22.70
C ARG A 58 -4.38 -8.80 -23.35
N TYR A 59 -5.26 -9.61 -22.76
CA TYR A 59 -6.65 -9.76 -23.19
C TYR A 59 -7.37 -8.41 -23.27
N ARG A 60 -7.33 -7.61 -22.18
CA ARG A 60 -8.00 -6.30 -22.16
C ARG A 60 -7.40 -5.30 -23.15
N CYS A 61 -6.09 -5.31 -23.34
CA CYS A 61 -5.43 -4.48 -24.36
C CYS A 61 -5.83 -4.91 -25.77
N ALA A 62 -5.84 -6.21 -26.05
CA ALA A 62 -6.26 -6.76 -27.32
C ALA A 62 -7.73 -6.43 -27.64
N ALA A 63 -8.62 -6.57 -26.66
CA ALA A 63 -10.02 -6.20 -26.79
C ALA A 63 -10.21 -4.71 -27.12
N LYS A 64 -9.45 -3.81 -26.48
CA LYS A 64 -9.44 -2.37 -26.80
C LYS A 64 -8.97 -2.09 -28.24
N LEU A 65 -7.99 -2.85 -28.72
CA LEU A 65 -7.45 -2.74 -30.07
C LEU A 65 -8.30 -3.49 -31.11
N ARG A 66 -9.43 -4.10 -30.70
CA ARG A 66 -10.31 -4.91 -31.57
C ARG A 66 -9.58 -6.09 -32.22
N ILE A 67 -8.54 -6.61 -31.62
CA ILE A 67 -7.87 -7.83 -32.02
C ILE A 67 -8.81 -9.00 -31.72
N ARG A 68 -9.11 -9.84 -32.70
CA ARG A 68 -10.03 -10.97 -32.54
C ARG A 68 -9.32 -12.24 -32.10
N MET A 69 -8.11 -12.47 -32.59
CA MET A 69 -7.35 -13.70 -32.39
C MET A 69 -6.11 -13.43 -31.55
N ALA A 70 -5.80 -14.31 -30.61
CA ALA A 70 -4.62 -14.22 -29.79
C ALA A 70 -3.91 -15.57 -29.61
N PRO A 71 -2.57 -15.58 -29.46
CA PRO A 71 -1.86 -16.79 -29.09
C PRO A 71 -2.29 -17.26 -27.70
N TYR A 72 -2.54 -18.56 -27.56
CA TYR A 72 -3.04 -19.19 -26.36
C TYR A 72 -2.29 -20.49 -26.08
N ALA A 73 -1.94 -20.73 -24.85
CA ALA A 73 -1.33 -21.96 -24.36
C ALA A 73 -2.25 -22.62 -23.31
N SER A 74 -2.63 -23.86 -23.56
CA SER A 74 -3.39 -24.64 -22.59
C SER A 74 -2.48 -25.17 -21.48
N LEU A 75 -2.93 -25.04 -20.24
CA LEU A 75 -2.28 -25.61 -19.06
C LEU A 75 -2.87 -26.99 -18.67
N GLY A 76 -3.77 -27.53 -19.50
CA GLY A 76 -4.42 -28.81 -19.31
C GLY A 76 -5.94 -28.73 -19.48
N GLU A 77 -6.62 -29.80 -19.09
CA GLU A 77 -8.09 -29.95 -19.21
C GLU A 77 -8.81 -29.88 -17.85
N ASP A 78 -8.07 -30.10 -16.75
CA ASP A 78 -8.57 -30.00 -15.38
C ASP A 78 -8.26 -28.62 -14.79
N GLU A 79 -9.31 -27.94 -14.35
CA GLU A 79 -9.22 -26.56 -13.85
C GLU A 79 -8.34 -26.44 -12.60
N ALA A 80 -8.45 -27.40 -11.67
CA ALA A 80 -7.65 -27.38 -10.44
C ALA A 80 -6.16 -27.65 -10.73
N ALA A 81 -5.87 -28.60 -11.63
CA ALA A 81 -4.51 -28.90 -12.05
C ALA A 81 -3.88 -27.73 -12.82
N ALA A 82 -4.64 -27.05 -13.66
CA ALA A 82 -4.20 -25.86 -14.38
C ALA A 82 -3.88 -24.71 -13.43
N ILE A 83 -4.72 -24.45 -12.42
CA ILE A 83 -4.46 -23.45 -11.37
C ILE A 83 -3.19 -23.81 -10.57
N VAL A 84 -3.00 -25.07 -10.21
CA VAL A 84 -1.78 -25.55 -9.55
C VAL A 84 -0.56 -25.32 -10.43
N THR A 85 -0.65 -25.64 -11.73
CA THR A 85 0.42 -25.41 -12.70
C THR A 85 0.76 -23.92 -12.81
N LEU A 86 -0.25 -23.06 -12.94
CA LEU A 86 -0.09 -21.61 -12.94
C LEU A 86 0.65 -21.13 -11.67
N LEU A 87 0.23 -21.56 -10.48
CA LEU A 87 0.84 -21.19 -9.21
C LEU A 87 2.30 -21.70 -9.05
N ARG A 88 2.62 -22.85 -9.64
CA ARG A 88 3.99 -23.42 -9.61
C ARG A 88 4.95 -22.71 -10.56
N VAL A 89 4.49 -22.39 -11.75
CA VAL A 89 5.31 -21.74 -12.81
C VAL A 89 5.41 -20.21 -12.54
N SER A 90 4.42 -19.64 -11.87
CA SER A 90 4.40 -18.22 -11.56
C SER A 90 5.41 -17.91 -10.46
N ASN A 91 6.51 -17.29 -10.85
CA ASN A 91 7.41 -16.61 -9.93
C ASN A 91 6.70 -15.38 -9.37
N ASP A 92 7.24 -14.76 -8.31
CA ASP A 92 6.71 -13.53 -7.69
C ASP A 92 6.51 -12.34 -8.66
N ARG A 93 7.05 -12.47 -9.89
CA ARG A 93 6.89 -11.47 -10.97
C ARG A 93 5.59 -11.59 -11.76
N SER A 94 4.99 -12.79 -11.85
CA SER A 94 3.77 -13.02 -12.63
C SER A 94 2.49 -13.00 -11.82
N LEU A 95 2.54 -13.46 -10.57
CA LEU A 95 1.42 -13.42 -9.61
C LEU A 95 1.85 -12.78 -8.30
N THR A 96 1.14 -11.73 -7.91
CA THR A 96 1.31 -11.11 -6.60
C THR A 96 0.85 -12.06 -5.48
N ILE A 97 1.27 -11.80 -4.24
CA ILE A 97 0.87 -12.60 -3.08
C ILE A 97 -0.66 -12.66 -2.90
N LEU A 98 -1.38 -11.59 -3.25
CA LEU A 98 -2.84 -11.53 -3.17
C LEU A 98 -3.49 -12.35 -4.27
N GLU A 99 -2.97 -12.31 -5.50
CA GLU A 99 -3.47 -13.14 -6.60
C GLU A 99 -3.22 -14.64 -6.31
N GLN A 100 -2.04 -15.00 -5.79
CA GLN A 100 -1.76 -16.36 -5.32
C GLN A 100 -2.76 -16.79 -4.24
N ALA A 101 -3.02 -15.91 -3.25
CA ALA A 101 -3.94 -16.18 -2.17
C ALA A 101 -5.38 -16.42 -2.69
N ARG A 102 -5.82 -15.66 -3.72
CA ARG A 102 -7.13 -15.82 -4.32
C ARG A 102 -7.28 -17.15 -5.06
N PHE A 103 -6.28 -17.56 -5.84
CA PHE A 103 -6.28 -18.87 -6.48
C PHE A 103 -6.20 -20.03 -5.49
N ILE A 104 -5.46 -19.88 -4.39
CA ILE A 104 -5.42 -20.88 -3.31
C ILE A 104 -6.78 -20.98 -2.59
N GLU A 105 -7.47 -19.86 -2.39
CA GLU A 105 -8.82 -19.83 -1.86
C GLU A 105 -9.79 -20.57 -2.78
N GLU A 106 -9.65 -20.41 -4.10
CA GLU A 106 -10.45 -21.13 -5.10
C GLU A 106 -10.25 -22.64 -5.03
N LEU A 107 -8.99 -23.10 -5.01
CA LEU A 107 -8.69 -24.52 -4.84
C LEU A 107 -9.31 -25.10 -3.58
N ARG A 108 -9.36 -24.34 -2.50
CA ARG A 108 -9.97 -24.76 -1.24
C ARG A 108 -11.49 -24.78 -1.30
N LYS A 109 -12.13 -23.70 -1.83
CA LYS A 109 -13.59 -23.53 -1.77
C LYS A 109 -14.33 -24.31 -2.84
N ARG A 110 -13.87 -24.23 -4.09
CA ARG A 110 -14.56 -24.89 -5.21
C ARG A 110 -14.07 -26.30 -5.48
N ASN A 111 -12.78 -26.55 -5.33
CA ASN A 111 -12.20 -27.87 -5.59
C ASN A 111 -12.09 -28.71 -4.32
N ALA A 112 -12.60 -28.25 -3.18
CA ALA A 112 -12.62 -28.92 -1.88
C ALA A 112 -11.26 -29.47 -1.42
N MET A 113 -10.15 -28.93 -1.91
CA MET A 113 -8.80 -29.38 -1.57
C MET A 113 -8.43 -28.97 -0.14
N THR A 114 -7.81 -29.86 0.60
CA THR A 114 -7.28 -29.53 1.93
C THR A 114 -6.01 -28.68 1.83
N VAL A 115 -5.64 -28.01 2.94
CA VAL A 115 -4.35 -27.27 3.03
C VAL A 115 -3.16 -28.20 2.75
N ALA A 116 -3.25 -29.46 3.17
CA ALA A 116 -2.21 -30.45 2.94
C ALA A 116 -2.08 -30.81 1.46
N ASP A 117 -3.22 -31.02 0.77
CA ASP A 117 -3.23 -31.34 -0.66
C ASP A 117 -2.67 -30.20 -1.49
N ILE A 118 -3.11 -28.95 -1.21
CA ILE A 118 -2.60 -27.76 -1.89
C ILE A 118 -1.10 -27.60 -1.67
N ALA A 119 -0.64 -27.76 -0.42
CA ALA A 119 0.77 -27.66 -0.07
C ALA A 119 1.62 -28.72 -0.80
N GLY A 120 1.16 -29.98 -0.82
CA GLY A 120 1.82 -31.08 -1.53
C GLY A 120 1.89 -30.81 -3.03
N ARG A 121 0.76 -30.47 -3.68
CA ARG A 121 0.72 -30.19 -5.13
C ARG A 121 1.57 -28.98 -5.53
N LEU A 122 1.66 -27.94 -4.68
CA LEU A 122 2.47 -26.75 -4.94
C LEU A 122 3.95 -26.92 -4.54
N SER A 123 4.33 -28.03 -3.89
CA SER A 123 5.67 -28.23 -3.29
C SER A 123 6.02 -27.09 -2.33
N ARG A 124 5.06 -26.68 -1.48
CA ARG A 124 5.18 -25.60 -0.48
C ARG A 124 4.80 -26.12 0.91
N SER A 125 5.21 -25.41 1.95
CA SER A 125 4.81 -25.75 3.33
C SER A 125 3.32 -25.45 3.58
N LYS A 126 2.69 -26.22 4.50
CA LYS A 126 1.33 -25.94 4.98
C LYS A 126 1.20 -24.53 5.53
N SER A 127 2.23 -24.02 6.22
CA SER A 127 2.27 -22.65 6.74
C SER A 127 2.22 -21.61 5.62
N TRP A 128 2.88 -21.86 4.50
CA TRP A 128 2.86 -20.98 3.33
C TRP A 128 1.44 -20.85 2.73
N VAL A 129 0.72 -21.99 2.63
CA VAL A 129 -0.69 -22.02 2.16
C VAL A 129 -1.61 -21.34 3.17
N SER A 130 -1.50 -21.68 4.47
CA SER A 130 -2.32 -21.12 5.54
C SER A 130 -2.17 -19.61 5.64
N MET A 131 -0.95 -19.08 5.46
CA MET A 131 -0.72 -17.63 5.47
C MET A 131 -1.50 -16.92 4.35
N ARG A 132 -1.53 -17.50 3.14
CA ARG A 132 -2.26 -16.93 2.00
C ARG A 132 -3.78 -16.99 2.18
N LEU A 133 -4.28 -18.10 2.70
CA LEU A 133 -5.71 -18.21 3.07
C LEU A 133 -6.08 -17.22 4.18
N GLY A 134 -5.19 -17.02 5.16
CA GLY A 134 -5.36 -16.01 6.21
C GLY A 134 -5.48 -14.60 5.65
N LEU A 135 -4.69 -14.26 4.62
CA LEU A 135 -4.80 -12.96 3.95
C LEU A 135 -6.20 -12.70 3.41
N MET A 136 -6.82 -13.69 2.77
CA MET A 136 -8.17 -13.54 2.23
C MET A 136 -9.22 -13.43 3.35
N GLY A 137 -9.05 -14.18 4.45
CA GLY A 137 -9.95 -14.13 5.61
C GLY A 137 -9.87 -12.85 6.43
N GLU A 138 -8.73 -12.15 6.41
CA GLU A 138 -8.54 -10.87 7.08
C GLU A 138 -9.30 -9.73 6.41
N MET A 139 -9.52 -9.80 5.09
CA MET A 139 -10.16 -8.76 4.29
C MET A 139 -11.69 -8.90 4.30
N SER A 140 -12.38 -7.75 4.34
CA SER A 140 -13.79 -7.71 3.90
C SER A 140 -13.85 -7.77 2.37
N GLU A 141 -15.04 -8.09 1.84
CA GLU A 141 -15.23 -8.15 0.38
C GLU A 141 -14.99 -6.79 -0.28
N VAL A 142 -15.41 -5.71 0.39
CA VAL A 142 -15.21 -4.32 -0.09
C VAL A 142 -13.71 -3.97 -0.19
N VAL A 143 -12.93 -4.27 0.86
CA VAL A 143 -11.48 -4.06 0.85
C VAL A 143 -10.82 -4.87 -0.27
N ARG A 144 -11.23 -6.12 -0.44
CA ARG A 144 -10.75 -7.00 -1.51
C ARG A 144 -11.01 -6.40 -2.88
N GLU A 145 -12.23 -5.93 -3.13
CA GLU A 145 -12.60 -5.27 -4.39
C GLU A 145 -11.71 -4.04 -4.66
N LYS A 146 -11.52 -3.16 -3.66
CA LYS A 146 -10.69 -1.95 -3.84
C LYS A 146 -9.23 -2.28 -4.14
N LEU A 147 -8.67 -3.33 -3.54
CA LEU A 147 -7.31 -3.78 -3.81
C LEU A 147 -7.18 -4.38 -5.22
N PHE A 148 -8.08 -5.28 -5.61
CA PHE A 148 -8.00 -5.96 -6.91
C PHE A 148 -8.36 -5.05 -8.09
N SER A 149 -9.29 -4.11 -7.91
CA SER A 149 -9.59 -3.08 -8.92
C SER A 149 -8.47 -2.05 -9.10
N GLY A 150 -7.49 -2.01 -8.19
CA GLY A 150 -6.44 -0.98 -8.18
C GLY A 150 -6.90 0.35 -7.58
N GLY A 151 -8.08 0.39 -6.95
CA GLY A 151 -8.61 1.56 -6.27
C GLY A 151 -7.85 1.93 -4.99
N PHE A 152 -7.21 0.95 -4.36
CA PHE A 152 -6.33 1.16 -3.21
C PHE A 152 -5.00 0.42 -3.41
N PRO A 153 -3.83 1.03 -3.09
CA PRO A 153 -2.55 0.38 -3.31
C PRO A 153 -2.30 -0.76 -2.32
N VAL A 154 -1.76 -1.87 -2.82
CA VAL A 154 -1.53 -3.09 -2.03
C VAL A 154 -0.48 -2.92 -0.96
N TYR A 155 0.57 -2.17 -1.25
CA TYR A 155 1.71 -2.02 -0.33
C TYR A 155 1.30 -1.45 1.04
N PRO A 156 0.59 -0.29 1.15
CA PRO A 156 0.10 0.21 2.43
C PRO A 156 -0.84 -0.77 3.13
N TYR A 157 -1.70 -1.50 2.39
CA TYR A 157 -2.54 -2.52 3.00
C TYR A 157 -1.70 -3.61 3.67
N MET A 158 -0.72 -4.17 2.95
CA MET A 158 0.08 -5.30 3.44
C MET A 158 1.02 -4.94 4.58
N TYR A 159 1.61 -3.76 4.54
CA TYR A 159 2.70 -3.41 5.46
C TYR A 159 2.30 -2.39 6.53
N THR A 160 1.25 -1.61 6.30
CA THR A 160 0.76 -0.61 7.26
C THR A 160 -0.56 -1.05 7.89
N LEU A 161 -1.64 -1.21 7.11
CA LEU A 161 -2.98 -1.48 7.67
C LEU A 161 -3.04 -2.81 8.42
N ARG A 162 -2.39 -3.86 7.93
CA ARG A 162 -2.34 -5.14 8.64
C ARG A 162 -1.67 -5.08 10.01
N GLN A 163 -0.79 -4.11 10.26
CA GLN A 163 -0.25 -3.88 11.60
C GLN A 163 -1.33 -3.36 12.54
N PHE A 164 -2.16 -2.42 12.08
CA PHE A 164 -3.29 -1.90 12.85
C PHE A 164 -4.35 -2.98 13.12
N MET A 165 -4.63 -3.87 12.17
CA MET A 165 -5.55 -5.00 12.37
C MET A 165 -5.13 -5.95 13.49
N ARG A 166 -3.84 -6.01 13.81
CA ARG A 166 -3.31 -6.82 14.92
C ARG A 166 -3.35 -6.10 16.27
N MET A 167 -3.78 -4.85 16.27
CA MET A 167 -3.94 -4.06 17.50
C MET A 167 -5.35 -4.29 18.08
N ASN A 168 -5.43 -4.41 19.41
CA ASN A 168 -6.72 -4.47 20.08
C ASN A 168 -7.49 -3.16 19.86
N GLY A 169 -8.76 -3.29 19.51
CA GLY A 169 -9.67 -2.15 19.31
C GLY A 169 -9.78 -1.63 17.86
N VAL A 170 -9.00 -2.17 16.90
CA VAL A 170 -9.21 -1.89 15.48
C VAL A 170 -10.03 -3.01 14.85
N SER A 171 -11.23 -2.69 14.42
CA SER A 171 -12.15 -3.65 13.78
C SER A 171 -11.89 -3.78 12.28
N LYS A 172 -12.43 -4.85 11.67
CA LYS A 172 -12.41 -4.96 10.19
C LYS A 172 -13.18 -3.81 9.53
N GLN A 173 -14.23 -3.32 10.18
CA GLN A 173 -15.02 -2.19 9.69
C GLN A 173 -14.21 -0.89 9.68
N ASP A 174 -13.39 -0.63 10.71
CA ASP A 174 -12.51 0.55 10.73
C ASP A 174 -11.50 0.54 9.57
N ILE A 175 -10.97 -0.64 9.23
CA ILE A 175 -10.07 -0.80 8.06
C ILE A 175 -10.84 -0.58 6.75
N GLU A 176 -12.06 -1.11 6.65
CA GLU A 176 -12.92 -0.93 5.48
C GLU A 176 -13.27 0.54 5.27
N ASP A 177 -13.74 1.23 6.32
CA ASP A 177 -14.06 2.64 6.29
C ASP A 177 -12.86 3.48 5.81
N PHE A 178 -11.67 3.19 6.34
CA PHE A 178 -10.43 3.86 5.94
C PHE A 178 -10.10 3.62 4.46
N VAL A 179 -10.14 2.36 4.02
CA VAL A 179 -9.84 1.99 2.62
C VAL A 179 -10.84 2.63 1.67
N VAL A 180 -12.13 2.61 2.01
CA VAL A 180 -13.19 3.22 1.19
C VAL A 180 -13.01 4.73 1.10
N ALA A 181 -12.71 5.40 2.22
CA ALA A 181 -12.49 6.84 2.25
C ALA A 181 -11.32 7.30 1.38
N LEU A 182 -10.30 6.47 1.20
CA LEU A 182 -9.09 6.80 0.43
C LEU A 182 -9.07 6.20 -0.98
N ALA A 183 -9.96 5.25 -1.28
CA ALA A 183 -9.98 4.58 -2.58
C ALA A 183 -10.17 5.57 -3.73
N GLY A 184 -9.40 5.39 -4.81
CA GLY A 184 -9.44 6.25 -5.99
C GLY A 184 -8.74 7.61 -5.83
N LYS A 185 -8.35 8.01 -4.63
CA LYS A 185 -7.55 9.21 -4.38
C LYS A 185 -6.09 8.88 -4.72
N LYS A 186 -5.48 9.67 -5.58
CA LYS A 186 -4.09 9.45 -6.06
C LYS A 186 -3.08 9.84 -4.96
N LEU A 187 -3.10 9.12 -3.84
CA LEU A 187 -2.23 9.34 -2.69
C LEU A 187 -0.95 8.52 -2.82
N SER A 188 0.16 9.10 -2.39
CA SER A 188 1.42 8.37 -2.25
C SER A 188 1.34 7.37 -1.08
N VAL A 189 2.25 6.39 -1.08
CA VAL A 189 2.37 5.42 0.02
C VAL A 189 2.56 6.14 1.36
N ARG A 190 3.44 7.16 1.39
CA ARG A 190 3.74 7.95 2.59
C ARG A 190 2.50 8.68 3.12
N GLU A 191 1.73 9.32 2.25
CA GLU A 191 0.49 10.00 2.65
C GLU A 191 -0.53 9.02 3.25
N ILE A 192 -0.67 7.82 2.65
CA ILE A 192 -1.55 6.78 3.18
C ILE A 192 -1.05 6.29 4.56
N GLU A 193 0.24 6.14 4.76
CA GLU A 193 0.84 5.76 6.06
C GLU A 193 0.58 6.82 7.12
N GLN A 194 0.82 8.09 6.81
CA GLN A 194 0.51 9.22 7.71
C GLN A 194 -0.97 9.26 8.08
N LEU A 195 -1.86 9.17 7.07
CA LEU A 195 -3.30 9.14 7.31
C LEU A 195 -3.73 7.94 8.14
N ALA A 196 -3.14 6.75 7.93
CA ALA A 196 -3.42 5.57 8.73
C ALA A 196 -3.01 5.76 10.21
N HIS A 197 -1.84 6.34 10.45
CA HIS A 197 -1.42 6.67 11.82
C HIS A 197 -2.38 7.65 12.49
N GLY A 198 -2.78 8.73 11.81
CA GLY A 198 -3.76 9.68 12.33
C GLY A 198 -5.14 9.06 12.55
N TYR A 199 -5.60 8.21 11.64
CA TYR A 199 -6.92 7.56 11.70
C TYR A 199 -7.03 6.56 12.86
N PHE A 200 -6.03 5.69 13.03
CA PHE A 200 -6.09 4.60 14.02
C PHE A 200 -5.52 4.97 15.38
N ARG A 201 -4.70 6.02 15.48
CA ARG A 201 -4.03 6.43 16.73
C ARG A 201 -4.31 7.86 17.15
N GLY A 202 -4.75 8.69 16.21
CA GLY A 202 -5.03 10.11 16.47
C GLY A 202 -6.40 10.36 17.11
N PRO A 203 -6.76 11.62 17.28
CA PRO A 203 -8.02 12.03 17.88
C PRO A 203 -9.23 11.65 17.03
N ALA A 204 -10.40 11.54 17.66
CA ALA A 204 -11.65 11.19 17.00
C ALA A 204 -12.01 12.18 15.86
N SER A 205 -11.70 13.47 16.01
CA SER A 205 -11.90 14.50 14.99
C SER A 205 -11.14 14.22 13.70
N PHE A 206 -9.91 13.71 13.79
CA PHE A 206 -9.13 13.31 12.62
C PHE A 206 -9.77 12.13 11.87
N ARG A 207 -10.23 11.13 12.61
CA ARG A 207 -10.94 9.97 12.06
C ARG A 207 -12.21 10.41 11.32
N GLU A 208 -12.98 11.30 11.94
CA GLU A 208 -14.21 11.82 11.36
C GLU A 208 -13.96 12.64 10.08
N ALA A 209 -12.93 13.49 10.07
CA ALA A 209 -12.53 14.23 8.88
C ALA A 209 -12.22 13.31 7.69
N ILE A 210 -11.54 12.18 7.93
CA ILE A 210 -11.25 11.19 6.88
C ILE A 210 -12.54 10.50 6.42
N ARG A 211 -13.44 10.10 7.35
CA ARG A 211 -14.72 9.47 7.02
C ARG A 211 -15.62 10.38 6.17
N GLN A 212 -15.60 11.67 6.45
CA GLN A 212 -16.32 12.70 5.67
C GLN A 212 -15.63 13.02 4.33
N GLY A 213 -14.50 12.40 4.03
CA GLY A 213 -13.78 12.60 2.77
C GLY A 213 -12.83 13.80 2.74
N HIS A 214 -12.66 14.52 3.84
CA HIS A 214 -11.78 15.68 3.99
C HIS A 214 -10.30 15.28 4.09
N VAL A 215 -9.83 14.46 3.17
CA VAL A 215 -8.48 13.91 3.18
C VAL A 215 -7.40 14.96 3.00
N ALA A 216 -7.66 16.00 2.19
CA ALA A 216 -6.73 17.11 2.03
C ALA A 216 -6.50 17.85 3.35
N LEU A 217 -7.57 18.16 4.08
CA LEU A 217 -7.49 18.77 5.41
C LEU A 217 -6.70 17.91 6.38
N ALA A 218 -6.96 16.60 6.38
CA ALA A 218 -6.23 15.65 7.23
C ALA A 218 -4.73 15.60 6.87
N LEU A 219 -4.36 15.69 5.60
CA LEU A 219 -2.96 15.78 5.17
C LEU A 219 -2.32 17.12 5.53
N ASP A 220 -3.07 18.22 5.46
CA ASP A 220 -2.56 19.54 5.83
C ASP A 220 -2.23 19.61 7.33
N TRP A 221 -2.94 18.85 8.19
CA TRP A 221 -2.55 18.72 9.59
C TRP A 221 -1.15 18.15 9.78
N PHE A 222 -0.73 17.22 8.90
CA PHE A 222 0.65 16.71 8.91
C PHE A 222 1.64 17.66 8.25
N ARG A 223 1.21 18.46 7.26
CA ARG A 223 2.06 19.46 6.59
C ARG A 223 2.31 20.68 7.46
N GLN A 224 1.36 21.01 8.35
CA GLN A 224 1.53 22.09 9.34
C GLN A 224 2.53 21.70 10.46
N VAL A 225 2.84 20.42 10.61
CA VAL A 225 4.01 19.97 11.37
C VAL A 225 5.19 20.02 10.39
N PRO A 226 6.17 20.92 10.53
CA PRO A 226 7.30 21.01 9.62
C PRO A 226 8.01 19.66 9.51
N GLU A 227 8.23 19.17 8.28
CA GLU A 227 8.96 17.91 8.02
C GLU A 227 10.45 18.01 8.41
N ASP A 228 10.92 19.23 8.52
CA ASP A 228 12.27 19.55 8.98
C ASP A 228 12.13 20.50 10.18
N PRO A 229 12.36 20.00 11.40
CA PRO A 229 12.36 20.88 12.55
C PRO A 229 13.69 21.61 12.63
N ASP A 230 14.02 22.41 11.64
CA ASP A 230 15.13 23.36 11.74
C ASP A 230 14.91 24.38 12.86
N GLY A 231 13.75 24.30 13.55
CA GLY A 231 13.43 24.98 14.80
C GLY A 231 13.32 24.06 16.01
N SER A 232 13.25 22.72 15.87
CA SER A 232 13.21 21.83 17.03
C SER A 232 14.63 21.51 17.48
N ASN A 233 14.91 21.75 18.75
CA ASN A 233 16.19 21.37 19.32
C ASN A 233 16.32 19.82 19.42
N GLU A 234 17.55 19.34 19.63
CA GLU A 234 17.81 17.89 19.71
C GLU A 234 17.00 17.20 20.81
N PHE A 235 16.75 17.89 21.91
CA PHE A 235 15.94 17.41 23.03
C PHE A 235 14.48 17.17 22.61
N GLU A 236 13.88 18.06 21.82
CA GLU A 236 12.50 17.91 21.34
C GLU A 236 12.37 16.71 20.40
N ARG A 237 13.36 16.49 19.53
CA ARG A 237 13.41 15.31 18.65
C ARG A 237 13.51 14.01 19.45
N VAL A 238 14.33 13.99 20.48
CA VAL A 238 14.47 12.83 21.39
C VAL A 238 13.16 12.59 22.12
N LEU A 239 12.53 13.63 22.65
CA LEU A 239 11.24 13.51 23.37
C LEU A 239 10.12 12.99 22.45
N LEU A 240 10.03 13.46 21.21
CA LEU A 240 9.04 12.93 20.24
C LEU A 240 9.26 11.43 19.99
N LYS A 241 10.50 11.02 19.80
CA LYS A 241 10.85 9.60 19.64
C LYS A 241 10.50 8.77 20.88
N ASP A 242 10.73 9.30 22.08
CA ASP A 242 10.39 8.62 23.33
C ASP A 242 8.86 8.52 23.50
N LEU A 243 8.10 9.51 23.08
CA LEU A 243 6.63 9.46 23.05
C LEU A 243 6.10 8.39 22.08
N GLU A 244 6.69 8.27 20.89
CA GLU A 244 6.36 7.21 19.93
C GLU A 244 6.65 5.82 20.52
N ILE A 245 7.82 5.65 21.13
CA ILE A 245 8.23 4.40 21.78
C ILE A 245 7.25 4.06 22.91
N THR A 246 6.95 5.03 23.77
CA THR A 246 6.01 4.88 24.89
C THR A 246 4.63 4.46 24.40
N GLN A 247 4.09 5.12 23.38
CA GLN A 247 2.81 4.76 22.78
C GLN A 247 2.82 3.33 22.22
N LYS A 248 3.88 2.95 21.51
CA LYS A 248 4.05 1.61 20.92
C LYS A 248 4.09 0.52 22.01
N TYR A 249 4.86 0.73 23.08
CA TYR A 249 4.97 -0.26 24.16
C TYR A 249 3.69 -0.32 24.99
N HIS A 250 3.06 0.80 25.27
CA HIS A 250 1.77 0.85 25.96
C HIS A 250 0.71 -0.02 25.26
N GLN A 251 0.54 0.17 23.94
CA GLN A 251 -0.38 -0.64 23.15
C GLN A 251 0.01 -2.12 23.13
N ARG A 252 1.32 -2.41 23.02
CA ARG A 252 1.82 -3.79 23.03
C ARG A 252 1.53 -4.49 24.36
N VAL A 253 1.69 -3.80 25.47
CA VAL A 253 1.40 -4.33 26.81
C VAL A 253 -0.10 -4.57 26.97
N MET A 254 -0.96 -3.60 26.61
CA MET A 254 -2.42 -3.76 26.66
C MET A 254 -2.89 -4.97 25.84
N GLY A 255 -2.36 -5.13 24.61
CA GLY A 255 -2.74 -6.25 23.75
C GLY A 255 -2.29 -7.62 24.26
N LYS A 256 -1.12 -7.68 24.93
CA LYS A 256 -0.58 -8.95 25.44
C LYS A 256 -1.11 -9.32 26.83
N SER A 257 -1.47 -8.36 27.66
CA SER A 257 -1.93 -8.60 29.03
C SER A 257 -3.23 -9.39 29.12
N GLN A 258 -4.02 -9.43 28.05
CA GLN A 258 -5.28 -10.17 27.98
C GLN A 258 -5.15 -11.55 27.32
N ASP A 259 -3.93 -11.99 27.00
CA ASP A 259 -3.70 -13.26 26.31
C ASP A 259 -3.95 -14.47 27.24
N ARG A 260 -4.81 -15.39 26.79
CA ARG A 260 -5.16 -16.62 27.54
C ARG A 260 -3.99 -17.57 27.78
N ARG A 261 -2.86 -17.36 27.13
CA ARG A 261 -1.62 -18.14 27.30
C ARG A 261 -0.82 -17.76 28.55
N LEU A 262 -1.18 -16.67 29.21
CA LEU A 262 -0.57 -16.24 30.47
C LEU A 262 -1.11 -17.10 31.62
N LYS A 263 -0.35 -18.12 32.05
CA LYS A 263 -0.79 -19.12 33.04
C LYS A 263 0.24 -19.42 34.13
N THR A 264 1.49 -19.02 33.93
CA THR A 264 2.59 -19.45 34.80
C THR A 264 2.66 -18.61 36.09
N PRO A 265 2.65 -19.20 37.29
CA PRO A 265 2.74 -18.46 38.55
C PRO A 265 3.98 -17.55 38.64
N ALA A 266 5.13 -18.01 38.16
CA ALA A 266 6.36 -17.23 38.10
C ALA A 266 6.21 -15.96 37.24
N PHE A 267 5.47 -16.05 36.14
CA PHE A 267 5.14 -14.86 35.34
C PHE A 267 4.30 -13.86 36.14
N PHE A 268 3.26 -14.31 36.82
CA PHE A 268 2.40 -13.42 37.59
C PHE A 268 3.13 -12.76 38.77
N ALA A 269 4.05 -13.45 39.41
CA ALA A 269 4.88 -12.87 40.46
C ALA A 269 5.76 -11.70 39.94
N GLN A 270 6.43 -11.92 38.80
CA GLN A 270 7.23 -10.87 38.19
C GLN A 270 6.37 -9.74 37.59
N ALA A 271 5.25 -10.09 36.96
CA ALA A 271 4.30 -9.11 36.41
C ALA A 271 3.73 -8.21 37.51
N HIS A 272 3.44 -8.76 38.72
CA HIS A 272 2.96 -8.00 39.84
C HIS A 272 3.93 -6.89 40.26
N LEU A 273 5.22 -7.19 40.37
CA LEU A 273 6.25 -6.20 40.73
C LEU A 273 6.36 -5.10 39.65
N LEU A 274 6.41 -5.46 38.37
CA LEU A 274 6.53 -4.51 37.28
C LEU A 274 5.27 -3.64 37.12
N THR A 275 4.09 -4.23 37.23
CA THR A 275 2.83 -3.48 37.17
C THR A 275 2.64 -2.55 38.39
N ALA A 276 3.05 -2.97 39.61
CA ALA A 276 3.05 -2.10 40.79
C ALA A 276 3.92 -0.87 40.54
N GLY A 277 5.13 -1.04 39.97
CA GLY A 277 6.01 0.09 39.62
C GLY A 277 5.39 1.03 38.57
N ILE A 278 4.76 0.48 37.54
CA ILE A 278 4.06 1.28 36.51
C ILE A 278 2.89 2.05 37.12
N LEU A 279 2.06 1.38 37.93
CA LEU A 279 0.89 1.99 38.57
C LEU A 279 1.25 3.07 39.55
N SER A 280 2.34 2.92 40.28
CA SER A 280 2.81 3.96 41.23
C SER A 280 3.20 5.26 40.54
N GLN A 281 3.70 5.18 39.30
CA GLN A 281 4.09 6.33 38.49
C GLN A 281 2.96 6.86 37.59
N ALA A 282 1.86 6.10 37.42
CA ALA A 282 0.82 6.39 36.44
C ALA A 282 0.22 7.79 36.60
N ARG A 283 -0.10 8.21 37.83
CA ARG A 283 -0.69 9.52 38.10
C ARG A 283 0.21 10.67 37.65
N GLY A 284 1.49 10.64 38.05
CA GLY A 284 2.47 11.66 37.65
C GLY A 284 2.68 11.67 36.13
N PHE A 285 2.78 10.49 35.52
CA PHE A 285 2.91 10.36 34.08
C PHE A 285 1.72 10.97 33.33
N PHE A 286 0.49 10.67 33.73
CA PHE A 286 -0.71 11.24 33.10
C PHE A 286 -0.81 12.76 33.30
N GLU A 287 -0.41 13.30 34.45
CA GLU A 287 -0.37 14.75 34.69
C GLU A 287 0.62 15.45 33.73
N VAL A 288 1.82 14.88 33.55
CA VAL A 288 2.82 15.41 32.63
C VAL A 288 2.33 15.32 31.19
N MET A 289 1.76 14.18 30.79
CA MET A 289 1.21 13.99 29.44
C MET A 289 0.07 14.97 29.14
N ARG A 290 -0.83 15.22 30.09
CA ARG A 290 -1.91 16.19 29.93
C ARG A 290 -1.35 17.61 29.75
N LYS A 291 -0.40 18.03 30.58
CA LYS A 291 0.24 19.33 30.44
C LYS A 291 0.93 19.51 29.09
N LEU A 292 1.62 18.47 28.62
CA LEU A 292 2.28 18.49 27.31
C LEU A 292 1.25 18.58 26.18
N HIS A 293 0.18 17.80 26.27
CA HIS A 293 -0.94 17.82 25.31
C HIS A 293 -1.60 19.20 25.23
N ASP A 294 -1.91 19.80 26.40
CA ASP A 294 -2.56 21.12 26.47
C ASP A 294 -1.66 22.22 25.90
N ARG A 295 -0.34 22.14 26.13
CA ARG A 295 0.64 23.05 25.54
C ARG A 295 0.78 22.87 24.03
N SER A 296 0.73 21.64 23.54
CA SER A 296 0.82 21.35 22.09
C SER A 296 -0.45 21.70 21.33
N GLY A 297 -1.60 21.74 21.99
CA GLY A 297 -2.87 22.18 21.41
C GLY A 297 -3.05 23.70 21.35
N GLN A 298 -2.18 24.47 22.04
CA GLN A 298 -2.14 25.94 21.97
C GLN A 298 -1.20 26.35 20.84
N THR A 299 -1.65 26.25 19.57
CA THR A 299 -0.97 26.91 18.46
C THR A 299 -0.94 28.41 18.74
N PRO A 300 0.18 29.13 18.49
CA PRO A 300 0.21 30.58 18.61
C PRO A 300 -0.92 31.17 17.77
N SER A 301 -1.87 31.85 18.42
CA SER A 301 -3.00 32.52 17.81
C SER A 301 -2.47 33.62 16.88
N GLY A 302 -2.35 33.34 15.60
CA GLY A 302 -1.87 34.26 14.58
C GLY A 302 -2.59 34.16 13.26
N ILE A 303 -3.66 33.37 13.15
CA ILE A 303 -4.51 33.36 11.96
C ILE A 303 -5.96 33.31 12.44
N SER A 304 -6.57 34.48 12.58
CA SER A 304 -8.03 34.63 12.65
C SER A 304 -8.63 34.07 11.37
N PRO A 305 -9.74 33.33 11.43
CA PRO A 305 -10.47 32.96 10.22
C PRO A 305 -10.95 34.25 9.53
N PRO A 306 -10.96 34.33 8.19
CA PRO A 306 -11.54 35.47 7.50
C PRO A 306 -13.01 35.53 7.88
N SER A 307 -13.37 36.60 8.60
CA SER A 307 -14.73 36.96 8.87
C SER A 307 -15.43 37.17 7.52
N GLY A 308 -16.44 36.37 7.26
CA GLY A 308 -17.39 36.59 6.20
C GLY A 308 -18.04 37.95 6.44
N GLY A 309 -17.85 38.86 5.54
CA GLY A 309 -18.43 40.17 5.55
C GLY A 309 -18.82 40.55 4.14
N ASP A 310 -20.08 40.69 3.99
CA ASP A 310 -20.85 41.62 3.13
C ASP A 310 -20.65 41.55 1.61
N GLY A 311 -21.82 41.40 1.03
CA GLY A 311 -22.12 41.44 -0.37
C GLY A 311 -21.97 42.84 -1.03
N PRO A 312 -22.21 42.92 -2.31
CA PRO A 312 -21.75 44.01 -3.18
C PRO A 312 -22.67 45.22 -3.16
N GLN A 313 -22.06 46.40 -3.13
CA GLN A 313 -22.73 47.64 -3.59
C GLN A 313 -22.07 48.19 -4.86
N PRO A 314 -22.85 48.71 -5.80
CA PRO A 314 -22.37 49.04 -7.13
C PRO A 314 -21.98 50.53 -7.32
N ASP A 315 -21.20 50.75 -8.36
CA ASP A 315 -21.00 51.93 -9.18
C ASP A 315 -20.53 53.26 -8.58
N ARG A 316 -19.38 53.69 -9.01
CA ARG A 316 -19.20 54.97 -9.70
C ARG A 316 -17.95 54.99 -10.60
N ALA A 317 -18.25 55.34 -11.83
CA ALA A 317 -17.35 55.58 -12.93
C ALA A 317 -16.32 56.70 -12.68
N SER A 318 -15.11 56.56 -13.22
CA SER A 318 -14.40 57.65 -13.91
C SER A 318 -13.18 57.08 -14.68
N THR A 319 -13.09 57.52 -15.89
CA THR A 319 -12.32 57.22 -17.06
C THR A 319 -10.88 57.83 -17.02
N PRO A 320 -10.05 57.72 -18.05
CA PRO A 320 -8.74 57.08 -18.03
C PRO A 320 -7.56 58.04 -18.24
N ALA A 321 -6.35 57.55 -18.06
CA ALA A 321 -5.17 58.18 -18.63
C ALA A 321 -4.14 57.15 -19.10
N GLN A 322 -3.83 57.24 -20.36
CA GLN A 322 -2.85 56.51 -21.13
C GLN A 322 -1.45 57.18 -21.03
N PRO A 323 -0.44 56.82 -21.83
CA PRO A 323 0.74 56.05 -21.40
C PRO A 323 2.04 56.86 -21.62
N GLN A 324 3.16 56.38 -21.14
CA GLN A 324 4.46 56.80 -21.68
C GLN A 324 5.51 55.69 -21.69
N HIS A 325 5.97 55.48 -22.86
CA HIS A 325 7.18 54.94 -23.49
C HIS A 325 8.52 55.07 -22.76
N GLY A 326 9.38 54.11 -23.09
CA GLY A 326 10.84 54.19 -23.03
C GLY A 326 11.38 52.75 -22.85
N ALA A 327 11.74 52.04 -23.82
CA ALA A 327 12.75 51.99 -24.87
C ALA A 327 14.19 51.83 -24.32
N ASN A 328 14.81 50.89 -24.93
CA ASN A 328 16.27 50.64 -25.09
C ASN A 328 16.94 49.69 -24.06
N ASP A 329 17.73 48.81 -24.41
CA ASP A 329 18.38 48.26 -25.64
C ASP A 329 19.69 47.56 -25.19
N HIS A 330 20.07 46.60 -25.94
CA HIS A 330 21.42 46.04 -26.12
C HIS A 330 22.02 45.02 -25.11
N ARG A 331 22.20 43.87 -25.62
CA ARG A 331 23.39 43.27 -26.28
C ARG A 331 24.18 42.28 -25.42
N THR A 332 24.14 41.06 -25.80
CA THR A 332 25.05 40.18 -26.55
C THR A 332 26.16 39.46 -25.79
N LYS A 333 26.25 38.22 -26.21
CA LYS A 333 27.46 37.33 -26.30
C LYS A 333 27.94 36.71 -24.99
N GLY A 334 28.32 35.48 -24.94
CA GLY A 334 28.66 34.43 -25.86
C GLY A 334 29.23 33.26 -25.05
N ARG A 335 29.11 32.10 -25.62
CA ARG A 335 30.11 31.06 -25.82
C ARG A 335 31.09 30.81 -24.65
N ASP A 336 31.19 29.58 -24.12
CA ASP A 336 31.96 28.48 -24.69
C ASP A 336 31.86 27.26 -23.75
N ALA A 337 31.71 26.10 -24.34
CA ALA A 337 32.24 24.85 -23.82
C ALA A 337 33.68 24.72 -24.27
N PRO A 338 34.55 23.84 -23.75
CA PRO A 338 34.45 22.41 -23.88
C PRO A 338 35.11 21.54 -22.76
N ALA A 339 34.70 20.28 -22.70
CA ALA A 339 35.42 19.04 -22.98
C ALA A 339 36.52 18.52 -22.02
N HIS A 340 36.38 17.21 -21.78
CA HIS A 340 37.37 16.14 -21.63
C HIS A 340 38.24 16.00 -20.37
N ALA A 341 38.16 14.82 -19.77
CA ALA A 341 39.18 13.76 -19.59
C ALA A 341 38.60 12.70 -18.61
N GLN A 342 38.36 11.46 -18.95
CA GLN A 342 39.22 10.27 -19.16
C GLN A 342 40.24 10.06 -18.04
N GLY A 343 40.23 8.85 -17.47
CA GLY A 343 41.29 8.24 -16.66
C GLY A 343 40.70 7.19 -15.70
N GLN A 344 40.56 5.95 -16.10
CA GLN A 344 41.46 4.80 -15.91
C GLN A 344 41.37 4.13 -14.54
N ASP A 345 40.86 2.87 -14.58
CA ASP A 345 41.19 1.79 -13.64
C ASP A 345 42.70 1.53 -13.58
N PRO A 346 43.20 0.91 -12.50
CA PRO A 346 43.33 -0.53 -12.54
C PRO A 346 43.25 -1.29 -11.17
N GLY A 347 42.65 -2.48 -11.18
CA GLY A 347 43.29 -3.75 -10.96
C GLY A 347 43.83 -4.08 -9.54
N GLY A 348 43.39 -5.21 -9.01
CA GLY A 348 44.05 -5.84 -7.87
C GLY A 348 43.29 -7.02 -7.31
N SER A 349 43.55 -8.16 -7.87
CA SER A 349 43.31 -9.53 -7.41
C SER A 349 43.66 -9.81 -5.93
N GLY A 350 42.94 -10.72 -5.29
CA GLY A 350 43.35 -11.30 -4.02
C GLY A 350 42.38 -12.39 -3.54
N SER A 351 42.63 -13.60 -4.00
CA SER A 351 42.07 -14.85 -3.47
C SER A 351 42.57 -15.10 -2.05
N ALA A 352 41.68 -15.60 -1.18
CA ALA A 352 42.09 -16.50 -0.08
C ALA A 352 40.89 -17.34 0.35
N GLU A 353 41.03 -18.63 0.12
CA GLU A 353 40.36 -19.77 0.78
C GLU A 353 40.66 -19.78 2.28
N ALA A 354 39.67 -20.19 3.09
CA ALA A 354 39.88 -20.94 4.33
C ALA A 354 38.53 -21.54 4.78
N THR A 355 38.28 -22.80 4.50
CA THR A 355 38.27 -23.99 5.34
C THR A 355 37.45 -23.87 6.63
N LEU A 356 36.36 -24.68 6.67
CA LEU A 356 35.65 -25.19 7.87
C LEU A 356 36.58 -26.11 8.73
N PRO A 357 36.29 -26.26 10.05
CA PRO A 357 35.64 -27.48 10.50
C PRO A 357 34.56 -27.25 11.57
N GLY A 358 33.48 -27.89 11.60
CA GLY A 358 33.01 -29.14 12.12
C GLY A 358 33.01 -29.26 13.65
N MET A 359 31.83 -29.09 14.27
CA MET A 359 31.21 -30.00 15.26
C MET A 359 29.73 -29.62 15.43
#